data_0f1373e704be91dd8bf7c303b076752d
#
_entry.id   0f1373e704be91dd8bf7c303b076752d
#
_cell.length_a   1.000
_cell.length_b   1.000
_cell.length_c   1.000
_cell.angle_alpha   90.00
_cell.angle_beta   90.00
_cell.angle_gamma   90.00
#
_symmetry.space_group_name_H-M   'P 1'
#
loop_
_entity.id
_entity.type
_entity.pdbx_description
1 polymer ?
#
loop_
_entity_poly.entity_id
_entity_poly.type
_entity_poly.pdbx_seq_one_letter_code
_entity_poly.pdbx_strand_id
1 'polypeptide(L)'
;MISNVYNYYLSQYGNLSYGRHNVHKKNELRNTYNSIVKLNRSNPFYDIDLSEESQRYAIDIKENARALFDVTEDLTDAGNGNMTFRSIAESDMPDNVEVEYIGENVHAGSPAKFTIGVRKLATPQTNTGAYLRQNARNLFTGTYSFDVDISSITYELQFDVTDKDTNRSVQDKLARLINKSNIGLNAQVLVNSSGRSALSVTSNMTGVGDRPVIFRITDNDTSALSGVVDALGLDNTTHYPSNAVFDLNGNEKISSSNVFTVDKKYEITLKKANNEGEYATIGLKQNLDSIIDSIHELADSYNQISQLARSGTSSGSRRLANDLSYIATTHNDALNSNGLHINENGFIEIDDEYLHSSSNDELLTTLSSLGRFKSDLQKKANDIMINPMEYISKSIISYKNPARPTADTYTTSIYSGMIYNGYC
;
A
#
# COMPACT_ATOMS: atom_id res chain seq x y z
N MET A 1 14.20 17.42 38.06
CA MET A 1 15.50 17.13 38.72
C MET A 1 16.48 18.28 38.63
N ILE A 2 16.62 18.95 37.50
CA ILE A 2 17.50 20.13 37.31
C ILE A 2 17.08 21.29 38.21
N SER A 3 15.80 21.51 38.45
CA SER A 3 15.29 22.57 39.32
C SER A 3 15.71 22.42 40.79
N ASN A 4 15.85 21.20 41.29
CA ASN A 4 16.25 20.96 42.69
C ASN A 4 17.74 21.23 42.90
N VAL A 5 18.59 20.93 41.92
CA VAL A 5 20.01 21.22 41.95
C VAL A 5 20.22 22.75 41.84
N TYR A 6 19.51 23.42 40.96
CA TYR A 6 19.54 24.87 40.78
C TYR A 6 19.03 25.59 42.05
N ASN A 7 17.93 25.19 42.63
CA ASN A 7 17.37 25.76 43.84
C ASN A 7 18.31 25.51 45.07
N TYR A 8 18.98 24.36 45.12
CA TYR A 8 19.99 24.09 46.15
C TYR A 8 21.17 25.08 46.05
N TYR A 9 21.69 25.31 44.84
CA TYR A 9 22.77 26.27 44.63
C TYR A 9 22.32 27.70 44.87
N LEU A 10 21.14 28.13 44.43
CA LEU A 10 20.59 29.44 44.74
C LEU A 10 20.41 29.65 46.22
N SER A 11 19.97 28.64 47.01
CA SER A 11 19.80 28.74 48.44
C SER A 11 21.15 28.84 49.20
N GLN A 12 22.20 28.21 48.68
CA GLN A 12 23.53 28.23 49.30
C GLN A 12 24.33 29.51 48.91
N TYR A 13 24.14 30.03 47.74
CA TYR A 13 24.99 31.13 47.19
C TYR A 13 24.21 32.42 46.86
N GLY A 14 22.89 32.41 46.84
CA GLY A 14 22.06 33.57 46.47
C GLY A 14 22.00 34.65 47.60
N ASN A 15 22.43 34.37 48.81
CA ASN A 15 22.37 35.30 49.93
C ASN A 15 23.73 35.87 50.37
N LEU A 16 24.82 35.66 49.62
CA LEU A 16 26.12 36.23 49.90
C LEU A 16 26.25 37.60 49.22
N SER A 17 26.39 38.67 50.02
CA SER A 17 26.72 39.99 49.52
C SER A 17 28.08 39.93 48.83
N TYR A 18 28.06 40.11 47.52
CA TYR A 18 29.21 40.01 46.68
C TYR A 18 30.14 41.21 46.87
N GLY A 19 31.28 41.01 47.52
CA GLY A 19 32.45 41.89 47.44
C GLY A 19 33.03 41.85 46.01
N ARG A 20 33.82 42.87 45.65
CA ARG A 20 34.43 43.08 44.32
C ARG A 20 35.31 41.94 43.79
N HIS A 21 35.56 40.91 44.59
CA HIS A 21 36.31 39.68 44.29
C HIS A 21 35.63 38.48 44.91
N ASN A 22 35.11 37.58 44.07
CA ASN A 22 34.55 36.29 44.51
C ASN A 22 35.70 35.40 45.05
N VAL A 23 35.94 35.42 46.33
CA VAL A 23 36.93 34.55 47.00
C VAL A 23 36.20 33.30 47.49
N HIS A 24 36.41 32.21 46.79
CA HIS A 24 35.92 30.91 47.22
C HIS A 24 36.97 30.15 48.03
N LYS A 25 36.58 29.53 49.17
CA LYS A 25 37.48 28.66 49.90
C LYS A 25 37.77 27.40 49.09
N LYS A 26 39.06 27.06 48.95
CA LYS A 26 39.50 25.88 48.17
C LYS A 26 38.76 24.58 48.56
N ASN A 27 38.40 24.44 49.84
CA ASN A 27 37.67 23.27 50.38
C ASN A 27 36.22 23.27 49.91
N GLU A 28 35.57 24.41 49.79
CA GLU A 28 34.18 24.51 49.28
C GLU A 28 34.11 24.14 47.79
N LEU A 29 35.05 24.66 46.99
CA LEU A 29 35.17 24.29 45.58
C LEU A 29 35.42 22.77 45.41
N ARG A 30 36.28 22.20 46.28
CA ARG A 30 36.54 20.76 46.25
C ARG A 30 35.33 19.91 46.62
N ASN A 31 34.56 20.34 47.62
CA ASN A 31 33.34 19.67 48.04
C ASN A 31 32.25 19.74 46.93
N THR A 32 32.09 20.91 46.32
CA THR A 32 31.22 21.14 45.18
C THR A 32 31.59 20.24 44.01
N TYR A 33 32.89 20.21 43.64
CA TYR A 33 33.41 19.33 42.60
C TYR A 33 33.12 17.84 42.91
N ASN A 34 33.40 17.39 44.13
CA ASN A 34 33.14 15.99 44.54
C ASN A 34 31.65 15.67 44.48
N SER A 35 30.78 16.60 44.87
CA SER A 35 29.32 16.45 44.76
C SER A 35 28.85 16.35 43.33
N ILE A 36 29.39 17.19 42.42
CA ILE A 36 29.10 17.13 40.98
C ILE A 36 29.57 15.80 40.39
N VAL A 37 30.80 15.36 40.72
CA VAL A 37 31.33 14.08 40.23
C VAL A 37 30.49 12.90 40.76
N LYS A 38 30.02 12.95 42.00
CA LYS A 38 29.16 11.92 42.58
C LYS A 38 27.79 11.89 41.88
N LEU A 39 27.19 13.08 41.62
CA LEU A 39 25.93 13.20 40.86
C LEU A 39 26.08 12.72 39.43
N ASN A 40 27.18 13.06 38.77
CA ASN A 40 27.44 12.64 37.39
C ASN A 40 27.71 11.13 37.28
N ARG A 41 28.16 10.47 38.33
CA ARG A 41 28.28 9.00 38.38
C ARG A 41 26.93 8.31 38.54
N SER A 42 26.01 8.90 39.31
CA SER A 42 24.66 8.33 39.50
C SER A 42 23.70 8.71 38.37
N ASN A 43 23.82 9.91 37.82
CA ASN A 43 23.03 10.43 36.71
C ASN A 43 23.95 11.20 35.76
N PRO A 44 24.63 10.53 34.84
CA PRO A 44 25.60 11.18 33.94
C PRO A 44 24.90 12.15 32.99
N PHE A 45 25.45 13.34 32.89
CA PHE A 45 25.10 14.27 31.83
C PHE A 45 25.86 13.88 30.55
N TYR A 46 25.14 13.81 29.48
CA TYR A 46 25.71 13.48 28.18
C TYR A 46 25.73 14.72 27.29
N ASP A 47 26.84 14.90 26.60
CA ASP A 47 26.94 15.74 25.42
C ASP A 47 26.56 14.88 24.22
N ILE A 48 25.52 15.30 23.50
CA ILE A 48 24.97 14.56 22.35
C ILE A 48 25.51 15.22 21.10
N ASP A 49 26.06 14.42 20.20
CA ASP A 49 26.48 14.89 18.89
C ASP A 49 25.26 15.24 18.02
N LEU A 50 25.04 16.53 17.80
CA LEU A 50 23.95 17.07 16.98
C LEU A 50 24.44 17.47 15.58
N SER A 51 25.54 16.88 15.09
CA SER A 51 25.96 17.04 13.70
C SER A 51 24.84 16.61 12.74
N GLU A 52 24.85 17.13 11.53
CA GLU A 52 23.86 16.79 10.52
C GLU A 52 23.86 15.29 10.22
N GLU A 53 25.02 14.65 10.23
CA GLU A 53 25.17 13.20 10.06
C GLU A 53 24.50 12.42 11.19
N SER A 54 24.73 12.82 12.44
CA SER A 54 24.10 12.17 13.60
C SER A 54 22.59 12.36 13.64
N GLN A 55 22.10 13.53 13.22
CA GLN A 55 20.65 13.77 13.12
C GLN A 55 20.01 12.93 12.02
N ARG A 56 20.61 12.85 10.84
CA ARG A 56 20.13 11.97 9.76
C ARG A 56 20.11 10.51 10.21
N TYR A 57 21.18 10.04 10.83
CA TYR A 57 21.26 8.69 11.35
C TYR A 57 20.14 8.39 12.39
N ALA A 58 19.83 9.35 13.28
CA ALA A 58 18.74 9.21 14.22
C ALA A 58 17.36 9.14 13.55
N ILE A 59 17.16 9.89 12.46
CA ILE A 59 15.94 9.83 11.64
C ILE A 59 15.84 8.48 10.95
N ASP A 60 16.90 8.05 10.27
CA ASP A 60 16.95 6.78 9.53
C ASP A 60 16.69 5.58 10.46
N ILE A 61 17.29 5.57 11.65
CA ILE A 61 17.03 4.54 12.68
C ILE A 61 15.56 4.54 13.09
N LYS A 62 14.99 5.73 13.32
CA LYS A 62 13.58 5.84 13.73
C LYS A 62 12.62 5.36 12.66
N GLU A 63 12.89 5.70 11.39
CA GLU A 63 12.07 5.26 10.27
C GLU A 63 12.14 3.75 10.05
N ASN A 64 13.34 3.17 10.08
CA ASN A 64 13.51 1.71 10.00
C ASN A 64 12.91 0.98 11.21
N ALA A 65 13.01 1.56 12.41
CA ALA A 65 12.35 1.00 13.59
C ALA A 65 10.82 1.05 13.47
N ARG A 66 10.27 2.10 12.87
CA ARG A 66 8.85 2.19 12.60
C ARG A 66 8.40 1.12 11.61
N ALA A 67 9.11 0.96 10.50
CA ALA A 67 8.82 -0.09 9.53
C ALA A 67 8.84 -1.48 10.19
N LEU A 68 9.87 -1.77 11.01
CA LEU A 68 9.95 -3.02 11.75
C LEU A 68 8.80 -3.18 12.75
N PHE A 69 8.39 -2.10 13.43
CA PHE A 69 7.26 -2.12 14.36
C PHE A 69 5.96 -2.44 13.63
N ASP A 70 5.68 -1.76 12.52
CA ASP A 70 4.46 -1.94 11.73
C ASP A 70 4.37 -3.40 11.22
N VAL A 71 5.45 -3.95 10.66
CA VAL A 71 5.51 -5.35 10.22
C VAL A 71 5.30 -6.34 11.39
N THR A 72 5.91 -6.07 12.54
CA THR A 72 5.75 -6.95 13.71
C THR A 72 4.36 -6.83 14.33
N GLU A 73 3.69 -5.68 14.25
CA GLU A 73 2.32 -5.48 14.70
C GLU A 73 1.35 -6.29 13.83
N ASP A 74 1.44 -6.15 12.50
CA ASP A 74 0.63 -6.89 11.53
C ASP A 74 0.76 -8.41 11.75
N LEU A 75 1.97 -8.89 12.03
CA LEU A 75 2.23 -10.30 12.31
C LEU A 75 1.84 -10.74 13.73
N THR A 76 1.69 -9.84 14.69
CA THR A 76 1.34 -10.17 16.08
C THR A 76 -0.16 -10.37 16.24
N ASP A 77 -0.96 -9.62 15.55
CA ASP A 77 -2.41 -9.85 15.45
C ASP A 77 -2.71 -11.22 14.83
N ALA A 78 -1.84 -11.66 13.93
CA ALA A 78 -1.84 -13.01 13.40
C ALA A 78 -1.63 -14.10 14.47
N GLY A 79 -0.79 -13.87 15.50
CA GLY A 79 -0.46 -14.85 16.53
C GLY A 79 -1.53 -15.04 17.61
N ASN A 80 -2.47 -14.12 17.76
CA ASN A 80 -3.54 -14.17 18.78
C ASN A 80 -4.84 -14.85 18.31
N GLY A 81 -4.84 -15.58 17.21
CA GLY A 81 -6.04 -16.17 16.61
C GLY A 81 -6.90 -15.18 15.82
N ASN A 82 -6.48 -13.93 15.78
CA ASN A 82 -7.04 -12.87 14.93
C ASN A 82 -6.24 -12.72 13.64
N MET A 83 -5.64 -13.81 13.16
CA MET A 83 -4.90 -13.78 11.91
C MET A 83 -5.79 -13.29 10.78
N THR A 84 -5.60 -12.05 10.47
CA THR A 84 -6.04 -11.45 9.23
C THR A 84 -5.14 -11.93 8.09
N PHE A 85 -5.10 -13.25 7.87
CA PHE A 85 -4.59 -13.70 6.60
C PHE A 85 -5.47 -13.04 5.55
N ARG A 86 -4.84 -12.41 4.59
CA ARG A 86 -5.54 -12.05 3.37
C ARG A 86 -6.05 -13.35 2.77
N SER A 87 -7.26 -13.71 3.18
CA SER A 87 -7.95 -14.85 2.58
C SER A 87 -8.20 -14.47 1.14
N ILE A 88 -7.76 -15.30 0.22
CA ILE A 88 -8.16 -15.19 -1.18
C ILE A 88 -9.40 -16.06 -1.38
N ALA A 89 -10.32 -15.55 -2.18
CA ALA A 89 -11.39 -16.38 -2.67
C ALA A 89 -10.86 -17.26 -3.80
N GLU A 90 -11.20 -18.53 -3.78
CA GLU A 90 -10.83 -19.49 -4.80
C GLU A 90 -12.09 -20.13 -5.39
N SER A 91 -12.09 -20.26 -6.70
CA SER A 91 -13.08 -21.02 -7.46
C SER A 91 -12.45 -22.32 -7.95
N ASP A 92 -13.13 -23.45 -7.80
CA ASP A 92 -12.70 -24.72 -8.39
C ASP A 92 -12.83 -24.77 -9.92
N MET A 93 -13.52 -23.74 -10.51
CA MET A 93 -13.66 -23.55 -11.96
C MET A 93 -13.28 -22.11 -12.37
N PRO A 94 -12.02 -21.71 -12.29
CA PRO A 94 -11.58 -20.32 -12.54
C PRO A 94 -11.77 -19.85 -14.00
N ASP A 95 -11.88 -20.77 -14.94
CA ASP A 95 -12.18 -20.49 -16.35
C ASP A 95 -13.65 -20.08 -16.58
N ASN A 96 -14.56 -20.50 -15.69
CA ASN A 96 -15.99 -20.20 -15.76
C ASN A 96 -16.36 -19.04 -14.84
N VAL A 97 -15.86 -19.08 -13.61
CA VAL A 97 -16.16 -18.10 -12.55
C VAL A 97 -14.88 -17.71 -11.85
N GLU A 98 -14.49 -16.46 -12.01
CA GLU A 98 -13.41 -15.84 -11.24
C GLU A 98 -14.00 -15.16 -10.01
N VAL A 99 -13.27 -15.18 -8.91
CA VAL A 99 -13.72 -14.60 -7.66
C VAL A 99 -12.58 -13.84 -6.99
N GLU A 100 -12.89 -12.67 -6.46
CA GLU A 100 -11.99 -11.89 -5.62
C GLU A 100 -12.65 -11.64 -4.27
N TYR A 101 -11.87 -11.75 -3.19
CA TYR A 101 -12.35 -11.42 -1.86
C TYR A 101 -12.10 -9.94 -1.57
N ILE A 102 -13.18 -9.16 -1.43
CA ILE A 102 -13.17 -7.71 -1.16
C ILE A 102 -13.69 -7.36 0.25
N GLY A 103 -13.97 -8.37 1.07
CA GLY A 103 -14.49 -8.18 2.43
C GLY A 103 -13.42 -7.74 3.42
N GLU A 104 -13.88 -7.28 4.58
CA GLU A 104 -12.99 -7.09 5.72
C GLU A 104 -12.45 -8.45 6.21
N ASN A 105 -11.33 -8.40 6.90
CA ASN A 105 -10.61 -9.58 7.38
C ASN A 105 -11.53 -10.58 8.10
N VAL A 106 -11.45 -11.84 7.73
CA VAL A 106 -12.28 -12.89 8.31
C VAL A 106 -11.59 -13.43 9.56
N HIS A 107 -12.23 -13.23 10.71
CA HIS A 107 -11.87 -14.00 11.92
C HIS A 107 -12.11 -15.50 11.68
N ALA A 108 -11.26 -16.34 12.24
CA ALA A 108 -11.29 -17.79 12.10
C ALA A 108 -12.66 -18.41 12.45
N GLY A 109 -13.50 -18.48 11.45
CA GLY A 109 -14.72 -19.26 11.41
C GLY A 109 -14.81 -19.84 10.01
N SER A 110 -15.21 -21.10 9.86
CA SER A 110 -15.24 -21.77 8.56
C SER A 110 -15.82 -20.87 7.49
N PRO A 111 -15.06 -20.53 6.43
CA PRO A 111 -15.57 -19.70 5.36
C PRO A 111 -16.78 -20.36 4.74
N ALA A 112 -17.87 -19.61 4.60
CA ALA A 112 -19.05 -20.10 3.95
C ALA A 112 -18.70 -20.44 2.49
N LYS A 113 -18.74 -21.73 2.15
CA LYS A 113 -18.65 -22.16 0.76
C LYS A 113 -20.00 -21.95 0.10
N PHE A 114 -20.00 -21.43 -1.11
CA PHE A 114 -21.21 -21.29 -1.91
C PHE A 114 -20.96 -21.77 -3.34
N THR A 115 -22.03 -22.08 -4.06
CA THR A 115 -21.93 -22.60 -5.41
C THR A 115 -22.57 -21.66 -6.42
N ILE A 116 -21.93 -21.55 -7.60
CA ILE A 116 -22.42 -20.76 -8.72
C ILE A 116 -22.46 -21.64 -9.97
N GLY A 117 -23.63 -21.72 -10.59
CA GLY A 117 -23.79 -22.34 -11.89
C GLY A 117 -24.19 -21.32 -12.94
N VAL A 118 -23.32 -21.03 -13.90
CA VAL A 118 -23.55 -20.02 -14.92
C VAL A 118 -24.32 -20.64 -16.10
N ARG A 119 -25.57 -20.23 -16.29
CA ARG A 119 -26.39 -20.69 -17.43
C ARG A 119 -26.17 -19.84 -18.66
N LYS A 120 -26.08 -18.49 -18.49
CA LYS A 120 -25.93 -17.53 -19.57
C LYS A 120 -25.20 -16.31 -19.08
N LEU A 121 -24.29 -15.77 -19.90
CA LEU A 121 -23.61 -14.51 -19.63
C LEU A 121 -24.46 -13.33 -20.06
N ALA A 122 -24.26 -12.19 -19.40
CA ALA A 122 -24.75 -10.91 -19.87
C ALA A 122 -24.01 -10.50 -21.15
N THR A 123 -24.74 -9.99 -22.12
CA THR A 123 -24.18 -9.52 -23.38
C THR A 123 -24.43 -8.03 -23.58
N PRO A 124 -23.48 -7.30 -24.23
CA PRO A 124 -23.68 -5.92 -24.60
C PRO A 124 -24.64 -5.76 -25.78
N GLN A 125 -25.12 -4.54 -26.00
CA GLN A 125 -25.80 -4.17 -27.23
C GLN A 125 -24.76 -3.88 -28.31
N THR A 126 -25.06 -4.34 -29.53
CA THR A 126 -24.27 -3.99 -30.72
C THR A 126 -25.20 -3.52 -31.83
N ASN A 127 -24.93 -2.34 -32.36
CA ASN A 127 -25.52 -1.83 -33.60
C ASN A 127 -24.46 -1.94 -34.71
N THR A 128 -24.81 -2.61 -35.78
CA THR A 128 -23.93 -2.72 -36.97
C THR A 128 -24.61 -2.11 -38.17
N GLY A 129 -23.99 -1.10 -38.71
CA GLY A 129 -24.47 -0.38 -39.86
C GLY A 129 -24.45 -1.20 -41.16
N ALA A 130 -24.91 -0.59 -42.22
CA ALA A 130 -24.92 -1.20 -43.52
C ALA A 130 -23.49 -1.43 -44.07
N TYR A 131 -23.26 -2.59 -44.72
CA TYR A 131 -21.99 -2.88 -45.39
C TYR A 131 -21.90 -2.13 -46.73
N LEU A 132 -21.14 -1.05 -46.77
CA LEU A 132 -20.98 -0.16 -47.91
C LEU A 132 -19.69 -0.44 -48.68
N ARG A 133 -19.66 -0.08 -49.97
CA ARG A 133 -18.42 -0.10 -50.75
C ARG A 133 -17.44 0.91 -50.18
N GLN A 134 -16.25 0.48 -49.85
CA GLN A 134 -15.26 1.29 -49.07
C GLN A 134 -14.91 2.60 -49.79
N ASN A 135 -14.68 2.54 -51.14
CA ASN A 135 -14.24 3.67 -51.94
C ASN A 135 -15.39 4.52 -52.51
N ALA A 136 -16.65 4.14 -52.28
CA ALA A 136 -17.80 4.94 -52.69
C ALA A 136 -18.02 6.10 -51.71
N ARG A 137 -18.81 7.08 -52.16
CA ARG A 137 -19.19 8.27 -51.40
C ARG A 137 -20.70 8.32 -51.32
N ASN A 138 -21.25 8.05 -50.14
CA ASN A 138 -22.70 8.03 -49.94
C ASN A 138 -23.19 9.30 -49.22
N LEU A 139 -22.27 10.07 -48.62
CA LEU A 139 -22.60 11.30 -47.92
C LEU A 139 -22.11 12.53 -48.68
N PHE A 140 -22.86 13.62 -48.63
CA PHE A 140 -22.49 14.92 -49.19
C PHE A 140 -21.41 15.60 -48.30
N THR A 141 -20.66 16.50 -48.93
CA THR A 141 -19.67 17.30 -48.20
C THR A 141 -20.38 18.32 -47.31
N GLY A 142 -19.97 18.37 -46.04
CA GLY A 142 -20.52 19.30 -45.04
C GLY A 142 -20.44 18.74 -43.62
N THR A 143 -20.99 19.50 -42.70
CA THR A 143 -21.03 19.13 -41.27
C THR A 143 -22.32 18.36 -40.98
N TYR A 144 -22.18 17.23 -40.29
CA TYR A 144 -23.27 16.37 -39.83
C TYR A 144 -23.27 16.33 -38.30
N SER A 145 -24.46 16.23 -37.71
CA SER A 145 -24.68 15.93 -36.30
C SER A 145 -25.65 14.78 -36.11
N PHE A 146 -25.51 14.07 -35.03
CA PHE A 146 -26.38 12.97 -34.63
C PHE A 146 -26.39 12.82 -33.12
N ASP A 147 -27.46 12.28 -32.61
CA ASP A 147 -27.65 12.06 -31.16
C ASP A 147 -27.37 10.61 -30.79
N VAL A 148 -26.78 10.44 -29.64
CA VAL A 148 -26.56 9.14 -28.96
C VAL A 148 -27.23 9.18 -27.61
N ASP A 149 -28.36 8.50 -27.47
CA ASP A 149 -29.08 8.35 -26.22
C ASP A 149 -28.52 7.14 -25.46
N ILE A 150 -28.04 7.35 -24.24
CA ILE A 150 -27.58 6.29 -23.35
C ILE A 150 -28.32 6.47 -22.01
N SER A 151 -29.14 5.51 -21.64
CA SER A 151 -29.98 5.59 -20.44
C SER A 151 -30.88 6.82 -20.45
N SER A 152 -30.55 7.87 -19.71
CA SER A 152 -31.32 9.13 -19.63
C SER A 152 -30.53 10.35 -20.15
N ILE A 153 -29.37 10.13 -20.75
CA ILE A 153 -28.47 11.20 -21.21
C ILE A 153 -28.38 11.12 -22.73
N THR A 154 -28.61 12.25 -23.39
CA THR A 154 -28.42 12.43 -24.83
C THR A 154 -27.10 13.15 -25.05
N TYR A 155 -26.24 12.57 -25.87
CA TYR A 155 -24.98 13.14 -26.32
C TYR A 155 -25.12 13.53 -27.82
N GLU A 156 -24.90 14.79 -28.16
CA GLU A 156 -24.78 15.23 -29.51
C GLU A 156 -23.34 15.09 -30.02
N LEU A 157 -23.13 14.42 -31.13
CA LEU A 157 -21.85 14.24 -31.80
C LEU A 157 -21.86 14.90 -33.18
N GLN A 158 -20.79 15.64 -33.47
CA GLN A 158 -20.68 16.41 -34.73
C GLN A 158 -19.36 16.07 -35.43
N PHE A 159 -19.39 15.99 -36.74
CA PHE A 159 -18.21 15.74 -37.59
C PHE A 159 -18.36 16.30 -38.99
N ASP A 160 -17.23 16.48 -39.68
CA ASP A 160 -17.16 17.01 -41.04
C ASP A 160 -16.86 15.92 -42.06
N VAL A 161 -17.60 15.95 -43.15
CA VAL A 161 -17.35 15.17 -44.36
C VAL A 161 -16.78 16.10 -45.43
N THR A 162 -15.65 15.74 -46.02
CA THR A 162 -14.96 16.48 -47.08
C THR A 162 -15.14 15.80 -48.43
N ASP A 163 -14.79 16.51 -49.51
CA ASP A 163 -14.81 15.98 -50.87
C ASP A 163 -13.85 14.80 -51.13
N LYS A 164 -12.91 14.56 -50.20
CA LYS A 164 -11.97 13.43 -50.25
C LYS A 164 -12.44 12.21 -49.45
N ASP A 165 -13.49 12.36 -48.66
CA ASP A 165 -13.96 11.28 -47.81
C ASP A 165 -14.72 10.21 -48.59
N THR A 166 -14.36 8.97 -48.31
CA THR A 166 -15.03 7.77 -48.76
C THR A 166 -15.85 7.18 -47.65
N ASN A 167 -16.74 6.22 -47.94
CA ASN A 167 -17.50 5.53 -46.87
C ASN A 167 -16.58 4.97 -45.77
N ARG A 168 -15.44 4.40 -46.17
CA ARG A 168 -14.47 3.88 -45.20
C ARG A 168 -13.88 4.97 -44.31
N SER A 169 -13.46 6.10 -44.91
CA SER A 169 -12.87 7.19 -44.12
C SER A 169 -13.89 7.84 -43.19
N VAL A 170 -15.16 7.93 -43.60
CA VAL A 170 -16.24 8.40 -42.71
C VAL A 170 -16.48 7.45 -41.57
N GLN A 171 -16.57 6.14 -41.80
CA GLN A 171 -16.71 5.13 -40.77
C GLN A 171 -15.54 5.16 -39.79
N ASP A 172 -14.29 5.34 -40.28
CA ASP A 172 -13.11 5.47 -39.41
C ASP A 172 -13.11 6.79 -38.60
N LYS A 173 -13.64 7.90 -39.15
CA LYS A 173 -13.85 9.15 -38.43
C LYS A 173 -14.85 8.98 -37.27
N LEU A 174 -15.99 8.37 -37.57
CA LEU A 174 -17.04 8.13 -36.59
C LEU A 174 -16.58 7.17 -35.50
N ALA A 175 -15.86 6.10 -35.88
CA ALA A 175 -15.28 5.20 -34.87
C ALA A 175 -14.34 5.95 -33.91
N ARG A 176 -13.45 6.79 -34.44
CA ARG A 176 -12.59 7.62 -33.61
C ARG A 176 -13.34 8.63 -32.78
N LEU A 177 -14.39 9.26 -33.32
CA LEU A 177 -15.21 10.24 -32.61
C LEU A 177 -15.92 9.59 -31.42
N ILE A 178 -16.62 8.47 -31.63
CA ILE A 178 -17.34 7.73 -30.59
C ILE A 178 -16.36 7.22 -29.50
N ASN A 179 -15.23 6.64 -29.92
CA ASN A 179 -14.25 6.13 -28.94
C ASN A 179 -13.60 7.25 -28.09
N LYS A 180 -13.35 8.42 -28.71
CA LYS A 180 -12.77 9.57 -27.99
C LYS A 180 -13.76 10.28 -27.09
N SER A 181 -15.05 10.22 -27.38
CA SER A 181 -16.10 10.85 -26.56
C SER A 181 -16.26 10.19 -25.19
N ASN A 182 -15.74 8.96 -25.02
CA ASN A 182 -15.77 8.19 -23.76
C ASN A 182 -17.17 8.12 -23.11
N ILE A 183 -18.20 7.99 -23.94
CA ILE A 183 -19.61 7.93 -23.52
C ILE A 183 -20.09 6.52 -23.16
N GLY A 184 -19.18 5.57 -22.97
CA GLY A 184 -19.52 4.19 -22.65
C GLY A 184 -19.83 3.31 -23.89
N LEU A 185 -19.41 3.74 -25.06
CA LEU A 185 -19.51 3.00 -26.33
C LEU A 185 -18.13 2.74 -26.91
N ASN A 186 -18.01 1.62 -27.62
CA ASN A 186 -16.84 1.25 -28.41
C ASN A 186 -17.26 1.07 -29.87
N ALA A 187 -16.58 1.74 -30.78
CA ALA A 187 -16.88 1.70 -32.21
C ALA A 187 -15.69 1.16 -33.01
N GLN A 188 -15.97 0.26 -33.95
CA GLN A 188 -14.97 -0.32 -34.86
C GLN A 188 -15.53 -0.48 -36.25
N VAL A 189 -14.64 -0.48 -37.24
CA VAL A 189 -15.04 -0.71 -38.64
C VAL A 189 -14.76 -2.15 -39.03
N LEU A 190 -15.84 -2.88 -39.33
CA LEU A 190 -15.80 -4.25 -39.78
C LEU A 190 -15.70 -4.31 -41.32
N VAL A 191 -14.97 -5.30 -41.81
CA VAL A 191 -14.90 -5.58 -43.25
C VAL A 191 -15.36 -7.01 -43.52
N ASN A 192 -16.33 -7.16 -44.43
CA ASN A 192 -16.81 -8.48 -44.80
C ASN A 192 -15.98 -9.14 -45.91
N SER A 193 -16.26 -10.41 -46.20
CA SER A 193 -15.58 -11.18 -47.26
C SER A 193 -15.70 -10.59 -48.67
N SER A 194 -16.70 -9.72 -48.91
CA SER A 194 -16.91 -9.01 -50.18
C SER A 194 -16.17 -7.67 -50.26
N GLY A 195 -15.30 -7.35 -49.29
CA GLY A 195 -14.51 -6.12 -49.21
C GLY A 195 -15.35 -4.86 -48.94
N ARG A 196 -16.57 -5.00 -48.38
CA ARG A 196 -17.40 -3.87 -47.94
C ARG A 196 -17.16 -3.63 -46.45
N SER A 197 -17.28 -2.37 -46.00
CA SER A 197 -17.11 -1.98 -44.61
C SER A 197 -18.40 -1.51 -43.96
N ALA A 198 -18.55 -1.77 -42.69
CA ALA A 198 -19.64 -1.30 -41.84
C ALA A 198 -19.08 -0.76 -40.51
N LEU A 199 -19.70 0.28 -39.98
CA LEU A 199 -19.41 0.73 -38.63
C LEU A 199 -20.20 -0.12 -37.63
N SER A 200 -19.51 -0.70 -36.66
CA SER A 200 -20.12 -1.44 -35.55
C SER A 200 -19.89 -0.67 -34.26
N VAL A 201 -20.96 -0.42 -33.52
CA VAL A 201 -20.94 0.29 -32.22
C VAL A 201 -21.47 -0.67 -31.17
N THR A 202 -20.69 -0.88 -30.13
CA THR A 202 -21.00 -1.80 -29.03
C THR A 202 -20.99 -1.04 -27.69
N SER A 203 -21.94 -1.32 -26.82
CA SER A 203 -21.95 -0.76 -25.47
C SER A 203 -20.89 -1.41 -24.58
N ASN A 204 -20.25 -0.62 -23.71
CA ASN A 204 -19.36 -1.16 -22.67
C ASN A 204 -20.18 -1.84 -21.58
N MET A 205 -21.40 -1.36 -21.33
CA MET A 205 -22.36 -1.98 -20.43
C MET A 205 -23.01 -3.20 -21.08
N THR A 206 -23.36 -4.17 -20.23
CA THR A 206 -24.11 -5.38 -20.62
C THR A 206 -25.49 -5.37 -19.99
N GLY A 207 -26.31 -6.31 -20.36
CA GLY A 207 -27.61 -6.58 -19.73
C GLY A 207 -28.72 -5.62 -20.11
N VAL A 208 -29.90 -5.94 -19.62
CA VAL A 208 -31.14 -5.19 -19.86
C VAL A 208 -31.54 -4.54 -18.54
N GLY A 209 -31.66 -3.22 -18.54
CA GLY A 209 -32.26 -2.46 -17.43
C GLY A 209 -33.76 -2.28 -17.64
N ASP A 210 -34.27 -1.10 -17.30
CA ASP A 210 -35.68 -0.73 -17.50
C ASP A 210 -36.08 -0.58 -18.97
N ARG A 211 -35.11 -0.45 -19.87
CA ARG A 211 -35.31 -0.32 -21.32
C ARG A 211 -34.72 -1.54 -22.03
N PRO A 212 -35.33 -1.97 -23.17
CA PRO A 212 -34.86 -3.11 -23.94
C PRO A 212 -33.54 -2.87 -24.68
N VAL A 213 -33.07 -1.63 -24.74
CA VAL A 213 -31.83 -1.21 -25.38
C VAL A 213 -31.01 -0.34 -24.44
N ILE A 214 -29.68 -0.47 -24.52
CA ILE A 214 -28.73 0.33 -23.70
C ILE A 214 -28.53 1.70 -24.32
N PHE A 215 -28.39 1.77 -25.66
CA PHE A 215 -28.22 3.01 -26.39
C PHE A 215 -29.05 3.03 -27.68
N ARG A 216 -29.33 4.23 -28.14
CA ARG A 216 -29.96 4.49 -29.44
C ARG A 216 -29.16 5.58 -30.15
N ILE A 217 -28.98 5.45 -31.47
CA ILE A 217 -28.34 6.47 -32.34
C ILE A 217 -29.43 6.99 -33.27
N THR A 218 -29.60 8.30 -33.33
CA THR A 218 -30.63 8.96 -34.13
C THR A 218 -30.06 10.17 -34.85
N ASP A 219 -30.54 10.42 -36.06
CA ASP A 219 -30.20 11.67 -36.75
C ASP A 219 -30.82 12.86 -36.02
N ASN A 220 -30.13 13.99 -36.04
CA ASN A 220 -30.65 15.26 -35.55
C ASN A 220 -30.49 16.33 -36.65
N ASP A 221 -31.08 17.49 -36.46
CA ASP A 221 -31.11 18.62 -37.37
C ASP A 221 -30.33 19.87 -36.86
N THR A 222 -29.47 19.68 -35.91
CA THR A 222 -28.63 20.77 -35.35
C THR A 222 -27.61 21.27 -36.39
N SER A 223 -27.05 20.40 -37.21
CA SER A 223 -26.14 20.75 -38.29
C SER A 223 -26.86 20.98 -39.60
N ALA A 224 -26.16 21.57 -40.56
CA ALA A 224 -26.71 21.88 -41.91
C ALA A 224 -27.11 20.63 -42.71
N LEU A 225 -26.52 19.47 -42.38
CA LEU A 225 -26.81 18.19 -43.01
C LEU A 225 -27.24 17.18 -41.97
N SER A 226 -28.24 16.37 -42.31
CA SER A 226 -28.77 15.28 -41.47
C SER A 226 -28.80 13.98 -42.27
N GLY A 227 -29.22 12.88 -41.67
CA GLY A 227 -29.39 11.59 -42.34
C GLY A 227 -28.13 10.72 -42.39
N VAL A 228 -27.13 10.99 -41.56
CA VAL A 228 -25.92 10.16 -41.49
C VAL A 228 -26.21 8.80 -40.84
N VAL A 229 -27.09 8.76 -39.86
CA VAL A 229 -27.49 7.52 -39.19
C VAL A 229 -28.23 6.60 -40.14
N ASP A 230 -29.20 7.13 -40.84
CA ASP A 230 -29.94 6.41 -41.88
C ASP A 230 -29.03 5.92 -43.02
N ALA A 231 -28.17 6.81 -43.55
CA ALA A 231 -27.27 6.49 -44.66
C ALA A 231 -26.27 5.37 -44.33
N LEU A 232 -25.85 5.28 -43.05
CA LEU A 232 -24.92 4.26 -42.55
C LEU A 232 -25.64 3.10 -41.87
N GLY A 233 -26.97 3.20 -41.61
CA GLY A 233 -27.76 2.18 -40.92
C GLY A 233 -27.36 1.95 -39.46
N LEU A 234 -26.98 3.00 -38.73
CA LEU A 234 -26.47 2.90 -37.37
C LEU A 234 -27.57 2.71 -36.33
N ASP A 235 -28.81 2.95 -36.66
CA ASP A 235 -29.99 2.71 -35.84
C ASP A 235 -30.31 1.20 -35.68
N ASN A 236 -29.75 0.36 -36.56
CA ASN A 236 -30.04 -1.08 -36.64
C ASN A 236 -29.32 -1.83 -35.52
N THR A 237 -30.07 -2.27 -34.51
CA THR A 237 -29.58 -3.14 -33.45
C THR A 237 -29.42 -4.57 -33.94
N THR A 238 -28.20 -5.00 -34.19
CA THR A 238 -27.89 -6.37 -34.65
C THR A 238 -27.76 -7.38 -33.51
N HIS A 239 -27.40 -6.91 -32.31
CA HIS A 239 -27.36 -7.73 -31.12
C HIS A 239 -27.99 -6.99 -29.95
N TYR A 240 -29.08 -7.55 -29.43
CA TYR A 240 -29.75 -6.99 -28.28
C TYR A 240 -28.99 -7.36 -26.99
N PRO A 241 -28.93 -6.48 -25.99
CA PRO A 241 -28.33 -6.79 -24.72
C PRO A 241 -29.13 -7.89 -24.01
N SER A 242 -28.48 -8.70 -23.23
CA SER A 242 -29.15 -9.72 -22.39
C SER A 242 -28.50 -9.85 -21.03
N ASN A 243 -29.30 -10.16 -20.02
CA ASN A 243 -28.82 -10.36 -18.66
C ASN A 243 -28.10 -11.70 -18.52
N ALA A 244 -27.15 -11.75 -17.58
CA ALA A 244 -26.64 -13.01 -17.07
C ALA A 244 -27.72 -13.74 -16.27
N VAL A 245 -27.75 -15.07 -16.43
CA VAL A 245 -28.62 -15.98 -15.66
C VAL A 245 -27.73 -17.03 -15.04
N PHE A 246 -27.77 -17.13 -13.72
CA PHE A 246 -26.94 -18.06 -12.97
C PHE A 246 -27.69 -18.56 -11.73
N ASP A 247 -27.29 -19.70 -11.22
CA ASP A 247 -27.78 -20.27 -9.96
C ASP A 247 -26.77 -19.89 -8.86
N LEU A 248 -27.24 -19.34 -7.76
CA LEU A 248 -26.46 -19.09 -6.56
C LEU A 248 -27.04 -19.97 -5.43
N ASN A 249 -26.28 -20.94 -4.95
CA ASN A 249 -26.75 -21.93 -3.96
C ASN A 249 -28.08 -22.61 -4.35
N GLY A 250 -28.22 -22.94 -5.63
CA GLY A 250 -29.43 -23.57 -6.15
C GLY A 250 -30.61 -22.61 -6.40
N ASN A 251 -30.44 -21.31 -6.17
CA ASN A 251 -31.46 -20.31 -6.47
C ASN A 251 -31.05 -19.52 -7.72
N GLU A 252 -31.97 -19.46 -8.69
CA GLU A 252 -31.78 -18.69 -9.90
C GLU A 252 -31.68 -17.19 -9.61
N LYS A 253 -30.69 -16.57 -10.16
CA LYS A 253 -30.42 -15.11 -10.08
C LYS A 253 -30.20 -14.55 -11.47
N ILE A 254 -30.55 -13.28 -11.61
CA ILE A 254 -30.38 -12.53 -12.86
C ILE A 254 -29.55 -11.28 -12.52
N SER A 255 -28.54 -11.00 -13.33
CA SER A 255 -27.71 -9.79 -13.22
C SER A 255 -27.56 -9.12 -14.58
N SER A 256 -27.60 -7.80 -14.60
CA SER A 256 -27.32 -7.03 -15.82
C SER A 256 -25.81 -6.99 -16.15
N SER A 257 -24.94 -7.39 -15.22
CA SER A 257 -23.49 -7.42 -15.40
C SER A 257 -22.96 -8.84 -15.19
N ASN A 258 -21.86 -9.17 -15.84
CA ASN A 258 -21.08 -10.37 -15.57
C ASN A 258 -20.20 -10.20 -14.31
N VAL A 259 -20.05 -8.97 -13.83
CA VAL A 259 -19.32 -8.66 -12.58
C VAL A 259 -20.33 -8.15 -11.56
N PHE A 260 -20.38 -8.80 -10.39
CA PHE A 260 -21.29 -8.44 -9.30
C PHE A 260 -20.73 -8.89 -7.96
N THR A 261 -21.26 -8.34 -6.86
CA THR A 261 -20.82 -8.69 -5.51
C THR A 261 -21.83 -9.61 -4.81
N VAL A 262 -21.30 -10.61 -4.08
CA VAL A 262 -22.06 -11.51 -3.21
C VAL A 262 -21.69 -11.18 -1.76
N ASP A 263 -22.73 -11.00 -0.92
CA ASP A 263 -22.62 -10.68 0.51
C ASP A 263 -21.72 -9.47 0.84
N LYS A 264 -21.44 -8.59 -0.13
CA LYS A 264 -20.50 -7.47 -0.03
C LYS A 264 -19.06 -7.88 0.33
N LYS A 265 -18.72 -9.14 0.11
CA LYS A 265 -17.42 -9.73 0.45
C LYS A 265 -16.72 -10.38 -0.74
N TYR A 266 -17.48 -10.81 -1.73
CA TYR A 266 -16.96 -11.50 -2.89
C TYR A 266 -17.33 -10.71 -4.14
N GLU A 267 -16.36 -10.31 -4.93
CA GLU A 267 -16.58 -9.86 -6.29
C GLU A 267 -16.48 -11.07 -7.22
N ILE A 268 -17.53 -11.31 -7.97
CA ILE A 268 -17.65 -12.45 -8.87
C ILE A 268 -17.62 -11.96 -10.30
N THR A 269 -16.77 -12.57 -11.12
CA THR A 269 -16.72 -12.35 -12.56
C THR A 269 -17.10 -13.64 -13.30
N LEU A 270 -18.24 -13.61 -14.00
CA LEU A 270 -18.67 -14.70 -14.85
C LEU A 270 -17.93 -14.62 -16.19
N LYS A 271 -17.15 -15.66 -16.53
CA LYS A 271 -16.34 -15.70 -17.77
C LYS A 271 -16.97 -16.61 -18.84
N LYS A 272 -17.54 -17.73 -18.41
CA LYS A 272 -18.08 -18.75 -19.33
C LYS A 272 -19.27 -19.48 -18.70
N ALA A 273 -20.24 -19.87 -19.53
CA ALA A 273 -21.33 -20.73 -19.06
C ALA A 273 -20.81 -22.12 -18.68
N ASN A 274 -21.37 -22.69 -17.61
CA ASN A 274 -21.12 -24.06 -17.19
C ASN A 274 -21.90 -25.05 -18.08
N ASN A 275 -21.45 -26.29 -18.12
CA ASN A 275 -22.28 -27.35 -18.65
C ASN A 275 -23.48 -27.62 -17.73
N GLU A 276 -24.51 -28.24 -18.28
CA GLU A 276 -25.74 -28.55 -17.51
C GLU A 276 -25.42 -29.44 -16.29
N GLY A 277 -25.77 -28.96 -15.10
CA GLY A 277 -25.51 -29.67 -13.83
C GLY A 277 -24.12 -29.41 -13.21
N GLU A 278 -23.26 -28.63 -13.82
CA GLU A 278 -21.98 -28.25 -13.25
C GLU A 278 -22.08 -26.90 -12.48
N TYR A 279 -21.48 -26.87 -11.29
CA TYR A 279 -21.46 -25.69 -10.43
C TYR A 279 -20.03 -25.40 -9.97
N ALA A 280 -19.60 -24.18 -10.11
CA ALA A 280 -18.35 -23.72 -9.50
C ALA A 280 -18.55 -23.58 -7.99
N THR A 281 -17.67 -24.20 -7.20
CA THR A 281 -17.65 -24.06 -5.74
C THR A 281 -16.67 -22.95 -5.37
N ILE A 282 -17.16 -21.94 -4.68
CA ILE A 282 -16.36 -20.79 -4.22
C ILE A 282 -16.17 -20.93 -2.72
N GLY A 283 -14.92 -20.79 -2.30
CA GLY A 283 -14.51 -20.80 -0.90
C GLY A 283 -13.41 -19.81 -0.64
N LEU A 284 -13.12 -19.59 0.64
CA LEU A 284 -11.92 -18.86 1.04
C LEU A 284 -10.78 -19.86 1.24
N LYS A 285 -9.63 -19.52 0.70
CA LYS A 285 -8.37 -20.19 0.93
C LYS A 285 -7.41 -19.20 1.59
N GLN A 286 -6.58 -19.72 2.47
CA GLN A 286 -5.49 -18.89 3.01
C GLN A 286 -4.51 -18.58 1.89
N ASN A 287 -4.11 -17.32 1.81
CA ASN A 287 -3.11 -16.90 0.85
C ASN A 287 -1.71 -17.26 1.38
N LEU A 288 -1.18 -18.41 0.94
CA LEU A 288 0.17 -18.86 1.29
C LEU A 288 1.24 -17.85 0.89
N ASP A 289 1.10 -17.30 -0.30
CA ASP A 289 2.06 -16.34 -0.82
C ASP A 289 2.09 -15.09 0.10
N SER A 290 0.93 -14.65 0.61
CA SER A 290 0.87 -13.55 1.58
C SER A 290 1.55 -13.87 2.92
N ILE A 291 1.55 -15.14 3.36
CA ILE A 291 2.26 -15.55 4.57
C ILE A 291 3.78 -15.52 4.33
N ILE A 292 4.19 -16.05 3.19
CA ILE A 292 5.60 -16.06 2.77
C ILE A 292 6.09 -14.61 2.62
N ASP A 293 5.33 -13.75 1.93
CA ASP A 293 5.64 -12.33 1.79
C ASP A 293 5.81 -11.63 3.16
N SER A 294 4.95 -11.94 4.13
CA SER A 294 5.04 -11.38 5.47
C SER A 294 6.28 -11.86 6.25
N ILE A 295 6.73 -13.09 6.00
CA ILE A 295 8.00 -13.60 6.56
C ILE A 295 9.19 -12.88 5.92
N HIS A 296 9.15 -12.63 4.61
CA HIS A 296 10.16 -11.84 3.91
C HIS A 296 10.21 -10.40 4.43
N GLU A 297 9.06 -9.74 4.56
CA GLU A 297 8.97 -8.38 5.10
C GLU A 297 9.56 -8.27 6.52
N LEU A 298 9.33 -9.29 7.37
CA LEU A 298 9.93 -9.34 8.70
C LEU A 298 11.45 -9.46 8.65
N ALA A 299 11.97 -10.37 7.84
CA ALA A 299 13.42 -10.57 7.71
C ALA A 299 14.10 -9.35 7.08
N ASP A 300 13.50 -8.77 6.05
CA ASP A 300 14.02 -7.58 5.37
C ASP A 300 14.04 -6.36 6.30
N SER A 301 12.97 -6.13 7.07
CA SER A 301 12.91 -5.03 8.03
C SER A 301 13.94 -5.19 9.16
N TYR A 302 14.14 -6.43 9.66
CA TYR A 302 15.21 -6.73 10.61
C TYR A 302 16.59 -6.51 10.00
N ASN A 303 16.82 -6.96 8.77
CA ASN A 303 18.09 -6.83 8.06
C ASN A 303 18.43 -5.35 7.79
N GLN A 304 17.45 -4.54 7.38
CA GLN A 304 17.63 -3.11 7.12
C GLN A 304 18.08 -2.35 8.38
N ILE A 305 17.39 -2.53 9.50
CA ILE A 305 17.78 -1.87 10.75
C ILE A 305 19.11 -2.41 11.30
N SER A 306 19.40 -3.70 11.11
CA SER A 306 20.67 -4.31 11.48
C SER A 306 21.83 -3.78 10.64
N GLN A 307 21.64 -3.61 9.35
CA GLN A 307 22.60 -3.01 8.44
C GLN A 307 22.89 -1.54 8.83
N LEU A 308 21.84 -0.78 9.10
CA LEU A 308 21.98 0.62 9.52
C LEU A 308 22.73 0.71 10.84
N ALA A 309 22.41 -0.14 11.83
CA ALA A 309 23.10 -0.18 13.12
C ALA A 309 24.61 -0.52 12.98
N ARG A 310 24.96 -1.42 12.06
CA ARG A 310 26.36 -1.82 11.81
C ARG A 310 27.13 -0.79 11.00
N SER A 311 26.49 -0.05 10.11
CA SER A 311 27.12 1.02 9.35
C SER A 311 27.49 2.23 10.20
N GLY A 312 26.82 2.41 11.34
CA GLY A 312 27.09 3.50 12.25
C GLY A 312 28.40 3.34 13.02
N THR A 313 29.13 4.42 13.19
CA THR A 313 30.45 4.45 13.84
C THR A 313 30.36 4.74 15.35
N SER A 314 29.21 5.15 15.83
CA SER A 314 28.99 5.55 17.23
C SER A 314 29.01 4.37 18.22
N SER A 315 29.21 4.65 19.49
CA SER A 315 29.02 3.64 20.54
C SER A 315 27.56 3.21 20.66
N GLY A 316 26.63 4.11 20.37
CA GLY A 316 25.19 3.84 20.37
C GLY A 316 24.78 2.89 19.24
N SER A 317 25.30 3.12 18.01
CA SER A 317 25.02 2.23 16.87
C SER A 317 25.55 0.81 17.08
N ARG A 318 26.76 0.68 17.65
CA ARG A 318 27.32 -0.64 18.03
C ARG A 318 26.47 -1.34 19.09
N ARG A 319 25.96 -0.60 20.06
CA ARG A 319 25.05 -1.16 21.06
C ARG A 319 23.77 -1.68 20.41
N LEU A 320 23.18 -0.90 19.49
CA LEU A 320 22.00 -1.32 18.76
C LEU A 320 22.26 -2.61 17.95
N ALA A 321 23.37 -2.67 17.21
CA ALA A 321 23.76 -3.85 16.47
C ALA A 321 23.92 -5.10 17.38
N ASN A 322 24.49 -4.92 18.57
CA ASN A 322 24.62 -6.00 19.54
C ASN A 322 23.27 -6.44 20.11
N ASP A 323 22.38 -5.49 20.42
CA ASP A 323 21.05 -5.77 20.95
C ASP A 323 20.20 -6.55 19.92
N LEU A 324 20.23 -6.14 18.65
CA LEU A 324 19.54 -6.85 17.57
C LEU A 324 20.12 -8.25 17.35
N SER A 325 21.44 -8.36 17.32
CA SER A 325 22.12 -9.68 17.23
C SER A 325 21.79 -10.58 18.41
N TYR A 326 21.69 -10.04 19.61
CA TYR A 326 21.30 -10.81 20.80
C TYR A 326 19.86 -11.32 20.70
N ILE A 327 18.93 -10.50 20.24
CA ILE A 327 17.54 -10.94 20.00
C ILE A 327 17.52 -12.08 18.99
N ALA A 328 18.17 -11.93 17.84
CA ALA A 328 18.20 -12.98 16.83
C ALA A 328 18.84 -14.29 17.33
N THR A 329 19.98 -14.20 17.99
CA THR A 329 20.67 -15.39 18.54
C THR A 329 19.89 -16.08 19.66
N THR A 330 19.15 -15.33 20.48
CA THR A 330 18.27 -15.90 21.52
C THR A 330 17.16 -16.74 20.93
N HIS A 331 16.70 -16.42 19.73
CA HIS A 331 15.63 -17.12 19.03
C HIS A 331 16.13 -18.00 17.87
N ASN A 332 17.43 -18.26 17.81
CA ASN A 332 18.07 -18.99 16.69
C ASN A 332 17.44 -20.36 16.41
N ASP A 333 17.09 -21.12 17.45
CA ASP A 333 16.47 -22.43 17.27
C ASP A 333 15.07 -22.32 16.63
N ALA A 334 14.30 -21.31 17.04
CA ALA A 334 12.98 -21.05 16.45
C ALA A 334 13.09 -20.55 15.01
N LEU A 335 14.08 -19.73 14.69
CA LEU A 335 14.34 -19.25 13.34
C LEU A 335 14.76 -20.40 12.43
N ASN A 336 15.77 -21.18 12.83
CA ASN A 336 16.28 -22.30 12.02
C ASN A 336 15.23 -23.39 11.76
N SER A 337 14.38 -23.69 12.74
CA SER A 337 13.29 -24.66 12.59
C SER A 337 12.24 -24.24 11.56
N ASN A 338 12.25 -23.00 11.14
CA ASN A 338 11.27 -22.40 10.25
C ASN A 338 11.88 -21.86 8.94
N GLY A 339 13.07 -22.33 8.58
CA GLY A 339 13.73 -21.93 7.33
C GLY A 339 14.32 -20.51 7.34
N LEU A 340 14.54 -19.93 8.54
CA LEU A 340 15.20 -18.62 8.67
C LEU A 340 16.57 -18.83 9.34
N HIS A 341 17.63 -18.52 8.65
CA HIS A 341 19.00 -18.76 9.11
C HIS A 341 19.72 -17.46 9.41
N ILE A 342 20.42 -17.41 10.55
CA ILE A 342 21.26 -16.25 10.87
C ILE A 342 22.65 -16.51 10.29
N ASN A 343 23.06 -15.65 9.35
CA ASN A 343 24.40 -15.74 8.75
C ASN A 343 25.49 -15.19 9.72
N GLU A 344 26.77 -15.35 9.34
CA GLU A 344 27.93 -14.88 10.12
C GLU A 344 27.90 -13.37 10.39
N ASN A 345 27.23 -12.62 9.53
CA ASN A 345 27.03 -11.17 9.67
C ASN A 345 25.81 -10.81 10.54
N GLY A 346 25.07 -11.79 11.06
CA GLY A 346 23.89 -11.58 11.90
C GLY A 346 22.68 -11.08 11.14
N PHE A 347 22.61 -11.28 9.83
CA PHE A 347 21.42 -11.07 9.02
C PHE A 347 20.61 -12.34 8.91
N ILE A 348 19.31 -12.21 8.75
CA ILE A 348 18.40 -13.32 8.52
C ILE A 348 18.35 -13.63 7.02
N GLU A 349 18.67 -14.86 6.66
CA GLU A 349 18.52 -15.42 5.33
C GLU A 349 17.33 -16.38 5.34
N ILE A 350 16.55 -16.39 4.28
CA ILE A 350 15.34 -17.19 4.15
C ILE A 350 15.60 -18.35 3.20
N ASP A 351 15.17 -19.54 3.59
CA ASP A 351 15.11 -20.70 2.72
C ASP A 351 13.76 -20.74 2.00
N ASP A 352 13.71 -20.10 0.81
CA ASP A 352 12.51 -20.02 -0.01
C ASP A 352 12.00 -21.40 -0.44
N GLU A 353 12.89 -22.36 -0.69
CA GLU A 353 12.51 -23.72 -1.08
C GLU A 353 11.75 -24.41 0.06
N TYR A 354 12.21 -24.22 1.29
CA TYR A 354 11.53 -24.69 2.49
C TYR A 354 10.14 -24.06 2.65
N LEU A 355 10.03 -22.73 2.53
CA LEU A 355 8.77 -22.02 2.71
C LEU A 355 7.74 -22.41 1.63
N HIS A 356 8.12 -22.47 0.37
CA HIS A 356 7.22 -22.85 -0.73
C HIS A 356 6.84 -24.34 -0.72
N SER A 357 7.65 -25.22 -0.13
CA SER A 357 7.34 -26.63 0.02
C SER A 357 6.49 -26.94 1.26
N SER A 358 6.39 -25.99 2.20
CA SER A 358 5.64 -26.15 3.44
C SER A 358 4.13 -26.09 3.23
N SER A 359 3.40 -26.90 3.99
CA SER A 359 1.93 -26.86 4.02
C SER A 359 1.40 -25.62 4.76
N ASN A 360 0.11 -25.32 4.55
CA ASN A 360 -0.57 -24.23 5.26
C ASN A 360 -0.41 -24.31 6.78
N ASP A 361 -0.61 -25.49 7.35
CA ASP A 361 -0.56 -25.70 8.80
C ASP A 361 0.89 -25.53 9.34
N GLU A 362 1.88 -25.90 8.55
CA GLU A 362 3.29 -25.70 8.89
C GLU A 362 3.66 -24.22 8.88
N LEU A 363 3.28 -23.47 7.86
CA LEU A 363 3.53 -22.02 7.81
C LEU A 363 2.82 -21.26 8.93
N LEU A 364 1.60 -21.67 9.31
CA LEU A 364 0.91 -21.12 10.48
C LEU A 364 1.65 -21.41 11.79
N THR A 365 2.18 -22.64 11.91
CA THR A 365 2.99 -23.05 13.05
C THR A 365 4.29 -22.24 13.09
N THR A 366 4.91 -21.98 11.94
CA THR A 366 6.07 -21.10 11.77
C THR A 366 5.80 -19.71 12.37
N LEU A 367 4.74 -19.04 11.91
CA LEU A 367 4.40 -17.71 12.42
C LEU A 367 4.12 -17.69 13.92
N SER A 368 3.47 -18.73 14.46
CA SER A 368 3.20 -18.85 15.90
C SER A 368 4.47 -19.10 16.70
N SER A 369 5.40 -19.90 16.20
CA SER A 369 6.69 -20.19 16.85
C SER A 369 7.60 -18.96 16.89
N LEU A 370 7.50 -18.08 15.89
CA LEU A 370 8.20 -16.80 15.83
C LEU A 370 7.58 -15.71 16.73
N GLY A 371 6.48 -16.00 17.44
CA GLY A 371 5.75 -15.02 18.25
C GLY A 371 6.60 -14.30 19.30
N ARG A 372 7.53 -15.02 19.98
CA ARG A 372 8.45 -14.41 20.96
C ARG A 372 9.50 -13.54 20.27
N PHE A 373 10.07 -13.99 19.17
CA PHE A 373 11.02 -13.22 18.39
C PHE A 373 10.38 -11.91 17.89
N LYS A 374 9.19 -11.98 17.31
CA LYS A 374 8.41 -10.80 16.88
C LYS A 374 8.16 -9.83 18.04
N SER A 375 7.71 -10.35 19.20
CA SER A 375 7.44 -9.52 20.37
C SER A 375 8.68 -8.79 20.90
N ASP A 376 9.84 -9.45 20.89
CA ASP A 376 11.09 -8.83 21.34
C ASP A 376 11.60 -7.80 20.32
N LEU A 377 11.44 -8.06 19.03
CA LEU A 377 11.70 -7.07 17.97
C LEU A 377 10.77 -5.87 18.07
N GLN A 378 9.48 -6.09 18.29
CA GLN A 378 8.49 -5.02 18.46
C GLN A 378 8.82 -4.11 19.64
N LYS A 379 9.16 -4.71 20.79
CA LYS A 379 9.61 -3.94 21.97
C LYS A 379 10.84 -3.11 21.64
N LYS A 380 11.83 -3.71 20.97
CA LYS A 380 13.06 -3.02 20.59
C LYS A 380 12.81 -1.89 19.60
N ALA A 381 11.97 -2.12 18.61
CA ALA A 381 11.56 -1.11 17.64
C ALA A 381 10.84 0.07 18.35
N ASN A 382 9.94 -0.22 19.27
CA ASN A 382 9.26 0.81 20.06
C ASN A 382 10.24 1.64 20.91
N ASP A 383 11.22 0.99 21.56
CA ASP A 383 12.26 1.68 22.35
C ASP A 383 13.07 2.64 21.47
N ILE A 384 13.40 2.22 20.24
CA ILE A 384 14.13 3.05 19.28
C ILE A 384 13.27 4.24 18.83
N MET A 385 12.00 4.01 18.51
CA MET A 385 11.08 5.08 18.11
C MET A 385 10.89 6.15 19.19
N ILE A 386 10.84 5.73 20.45
CA ILE A 386 10.69 6.65 21.60
C ILE A 386 11.96 7.47 21.81
N ASN A 387 13.15 6.85 21.70
CA ASN A 387 14.41 7.52 21.98
C ASN A 387 15.52 7.16 20.98
N PRO A 388 15.43 7.60 19.72
CA PRO A 388 16.46 7.32 18.70
C PRO A 388 17.80 7.98 19.03
N MET A 389 17.79 9.07 19.83
CA MET A 389 19.01 9.77 20.26
C MET A 389 19.90 8.94 21.20
N GLU A 390 19.42 7.82 21.72
CA GLU A 390 20.23 6.90 22.51
C GLU A 390 21.28 6.18 21.67
N TYR A 391 21.04 6.05 20.37
CA TYR A 391 21.86 5.28 19.42
C TYR A 391 22.84 6.13 18.61
N ILE A 392 22.86 7.45 18.82
CA ILE A 392 23.87 8.35 18.26
C ILE A 392 25.08 8.47 19.17
N SER A 393 26.07 9.24 18.72
CA SER A 393 27.26 9.49 19.50
C SER A 393 26.97 10.39 20.70
N LYS A 394 27.29 9.89 21.89
CA LYS A 394 27.17 10.65 23.13
C LYS A 394 28.40 10.45 24.00
N SER A 395 28.90 11.52 24.61
CA SER A 395 30.01 11.50 25.54
C SER A 395 29.57 11.97 26.92
N ILE A 396 30.12 11.37 27.96
CA ILE A 396 29.88 11.83 29.35
C ILE A 396 30.62 13.14 29.54
N ILE A 397 29.91 14.18 29.98
CA ILE A 397 30.53 15.47 30.30
C ILE A 397 31.44 15.28 31.50
N SER A 398 32.74 15.50 31.34
CA SER A 398 33.71 15.48 32.39
C SER A 398 34.08 16.90 32.84
N TYR A 399 33.88 17.17 34.11
CA TYR A 399 34.25 18.48 34.70
C TYR A 399 35.72 18.47 35.07
N LYS A 400 36.45 19.55 34.67
CA LYS A 400 37.84 19.71 35.09
C LYS A 400 37.91 19.92 36.62
N ASN A 401 38.81 19.21 37.27
CA ASN A 401 39.02 19.37 38.73
C ASN A 401 39.69 20.73 39.02
N PRO A 402 39.00 21.67 39.68
CA PRO A 402 39.55 23.01 39.93
C PRO A 402 40.72 22.98 40.93
N ALA A 403 40.98 21.89 41.63
CA ALA A 403 42.09 21.74 42.56
C ALA A 403 43.40 21.29 41.88
N ARG A 404 43.42 21.00 40.58
CA ARG A 404 44.67 20.69 39.84
C ARG A 404 45.39 21.97 39.48
N PRO A 405 46.70 22.09 39.71
CA PRO A 405 47.47 23.32 39.49
C PRO A 405 47.62 23.72 38.03
N THR A 406 47.23 22.88 37.09
CA THR A 406 47.24 23.15 35.63
C THR A 406 45.89 23.64 35.09
N ALA A 407 44.90 23.89 35.95
CA ALA A 407 43.65 24.50 35.50
C ALA A 407 43.90 26.00 35.29
N ASP A 408 43.98 26.44 34.04
CA ASP A 408 44.10 27.84 33.69
C ASP A 408 42.86 28.59 34.21
N THR A 409 43.05 29.46 35.16
CA THR A 409 41.98 30.20 35.87
C THR A 409 41.25 31.20 34.96
N TYR A 410 41.70 31.38 33.72
CA TYR A 410 41.19 32.35 32.78
C TYR A 410 40.53 31.73 31.53
N THR A 411 40.61 30.40 31.35
CA THR A 411 39.79 29.76 30.30
C THR A 411 38.37 29.66 30.79
N THR A 412 37.50 30.52 30.28
CA THR A 412 36.05 30.34 30.40
C THR A 412 35.72 28.91 30.00
N SER A 413 35.17 28.16 30.96
CA SER A 413 34.72 26.78 30.71
C SER A 413 33.77 26.80 29.52
N ILE A 414 33.97 25.91 28.55
CA ILE A 414 33.01 25.66 27.46
C ILE A 414 31.60 25.47 28.02
N TYR A 415 31.49 25.10 29.28
CA TYR A 415 30.22 24.87 29.98
C TYR A 415 29.69 26.10 30.75
N SER A 416 30.39 27.24 30.77
CA SER A 416 29.91 28.46 31.47
C SER A 416 28.64 29.04 30.82
N GLY A 417 28.41 28.74 29.52
CA GLY A 417 27.18 29.10 28.82
C GLY A 417 25.99 28.13 29.04
N MET A 418 26.26 26.87 29.32
CA MET A 418 25.19 25.87 29.48
C MET A 418 24.37 26.03 30.77
N ILE A 419 24.98 26.62 31.81
CA ILE A 419 24.26 26.92 33.06
C ILE A 419 23.35 28.14 32.89
N TYR A 420 23.67 29.02 31.91
CA TYR A 420 22.94 30.27 31.65
C TYR A 420 21.90 30.18 30.53
N ASN A 421 22.04 29.26 29.59
CA ASN A 421 21.11 29.10 28.45
C ASN A 421 19.83 28.34 28.77
N GLY A 422 19.53 28.07 30.00
CA GLY A 422 18.24 27.49 30.41
C GLY A 422 17.09 28.49 30.55
N TYR A 423 17.36 29.78 30.30
CA TYR A 423 16.33 30.82 30.40
C TYR A 423 16.56 31.94 29.35
N CYS A 424 16.18 31.68 28.13
CA CYS A 424 15.72 32.68 27.18
C CYS A 424 14.63 32.08 26.31
#